data_80824fb66e5df0e1807cf1f0efc6f6cc
#
_entry.id   80824fb66e5df0e1807cf1f0efc6f6cc
#
_cell.length_a   1.000
_cell.length_b   1.000
_cell.length_c   1.000
_cell.angle_alpha   90.00
_cell.angle_beta   90.00
_cell.angle_gamma   90.00
#
_symmetry.space_group_name_H-M   'P 1'
#
loop_
_entity.id
_entity.type
_entity.pdbx_description
1 polymer ?
#
loop_
_entity_poly.entity_id
_entity_poly.type
_entity_poly.pdbx_seq_one_letter_code
_entity_poly.pdbx_strand_id
1 'polypeptide(L)'
;LLRTEPRVHILGHWNAPADGAKIVPVWVYARADRVELFLNGASLGTRDTRDGRHAEWQVPYAPGELRAVGYKEDAPVCEDVRHTTGKPVKLHLIPVESDMPLFTCECLDEAGRTVPDAAPYVRFRAEGGVRILATGSDNADPIPPAVPERQMYMGQIAVYARVSASGALIAEADGLVPARYEIRA
;
A
#
# COMPACT_ATOMS: atom_id res chain seq x y z
N LEU A 1 -1.99 18.56 -15.51
CA LEU A 1 -0.90 18.19 -16.44
C LEU A 1 -0.73 16.67 -16.35
N LEU A 2 -1.02 15.93 -17.44
CA LEU A 2 -0.76 14.51 -17.53
C LEU A 2 0.77 14.31 -17.48
N ARG A 3 1.25 13.59 -16.47
CA ARG A 3 2.68 13.25 -16.37
C ARG A 3 3.04 12.40 -17.59
N THR A 4 4.08 12.78 -18.33
CA THR A 4 4.53 12.11 -19.55
C THR A 4 5.66 11.10 -19.30
N GLU A 5 6.15 11.02 -18.06
CA GLU A 5 7.26 10.15 -17.67
C GLU A 5 6.91 8.66 -17.81
N PRO A 6 7.86 7.81 -18.19
CA PRO A 6 7.69 6.37 -18.19
C PRO A 6 7.28 5.87 -16.81
N ARG A 7 6.32 4.96 -16.77
CA ARG A 7 5.83 4.34 -15.52
C ARG A 7 5.33 2.95 -15.79
N VAL A 8 5.48 2.09 -14.80
CA VAL A 8 4.84 0.78 -14.73
C VAL A 8 4.19 0.62 -13.37
N HIS A 9 3.08 -0.12 -13.30
CA HIS A 9 2.35 -0.36 -12.06
C HIS A 9 1.69 -1.74 -12.09
N ILE A 10 2.11 -2.60 -11.17
CA ILE A 10 1.48 -3.89 -10.92
C ILE A 10 0.21 -3.64 -10.09
N LEU A 11 -0.95 -4.05 -10.60
CA LEU A 11 -2.20 -3.91 -9.88
C LEU A 11 -2.29 -4.93 -8.74
N GLY A 12 -2.63 -4.45 -7.53
CA GLY A 12 -2.79 -5.28 -6.35
C GLY A 12 -1.48 -5.63 -5.64
N HIS A 13 -1.53 -6.67 -4.84
CA HIS A 13 -0.42 -7.18 -4.01
C HIS A 13 0.03 -8.57 -4.46
N TRP A 14 1.13 -9.08 -3.86
CA TRP A 14 1.65 -10.41 -4.15
C TRP A 14 1.68 -11.29 -2.89
N ASN A 15 0.55 -11.36 -2.18
CA ASN A 15 0.32 -12.34 -1.11
C ASN A 15 -0.46 -13.54 -1.63
N ALA A 16 -0.45 -14.65 -0.89
CA ALA A 16 -1.21 -15.82 -1.26
C ALA A 16 -2.69 -15.48 -1.42
N PRO A 17 -3.34 -15.91 -2.51
CA PRO A 17 -4.77 -15.70 -2.70
C PRO A 17 -5.58 -16.31 -1.56
N ALA A 18 -6.53 -15.54 -1.02
CA ALA A 18 -7.37 -15.96 0.10
C ALA A 18 -8.25 -17.18 -0.23
N ASP A 19 -8.60 -17.36 -1.49
CA ASP A 19 -9.37 -18.49 -2.01
C ASP A 19 -8.50 -19.73 -2.32
N GLY A 20 -7.18 -19.63 -2.09
CA GLY A 20 -6.23 -20.70 -2.37
C GLY A 20 -5.96 -20.94 -3.86
N ALA A 21 -6.27 -19.98 -4.73
CA ALA A 21 -5.99 -20.08 -6.16
C ALA A 21 -4.49 -20.31 -6.43
N LYS A 22 -4.18 -21.27 -7.30
CA LYS A 22 -2.80 -21.60 -7.67
C LYS A 22 -2.27 -20.72 -8.81
N ILE A 23 -3.16 -20.09 -9.58
CA ILE A 23 -2.85 -19.20 -10.69
C ILE A 23 -3.47 -17.85 -10.38
N VAL A 24 -2.67 -16.79 -10.42
CA VAL A 24 -3.08 -15.42 -10.14
C VAL A 24 -3.03 -14.62 -11.44
N PRO A 25 -4.12 -13.96 -11.84
CA PRO A 25 -4.08 -12.99 -12.92
C PRO A 25 -3.31 -11.75 -12.45
N VAL A 26 -2.24 -11.41 -13.14
CA VAL A 26 -1.42 -10.23 -12.87
C VAL A 26 -1.63 -9.22 -13.99
N TRP A 27 -2.13 -8.03 -13.63
CA TRP A 27 -2.31 -6.92 -14.54
C TRP A 27 -1.28 -5.85 -14.27
N VAL A 28 -0.65 -5.37 -15.34
CA VAL A 28 0.36 -4.32 -15.26
C VAL A 28 -0.03 -3.18 -16.19
N TYR A 29 -0.25 -2.01 -15.61
CA TYR A 29 -0.44 -0.77 -16.36
C TYR A 29 0.91 -0.14 -16.65
N ALA A 30 1.12 0.31 -17.89
CA ALA A 30 2.40 0.88 -18.26
C ALA A 30 2.26 2.08 -19.19
N ARG A 31 3.20 2.99 -19.05
CA ARG A 31 3.54 4.02 -20.04
C ARG A 31 4.95 3.72 -20.54
N ALA A 32 5.06 2.62 -21.26
CA ALA A 32 6.25 2.08 -21.87
C ALA A 32 5.85 1.40 -23.19
N ASP A 33 6.79 0.99 -24.02
CA ASP A 33 6.48 0.30 -25.27
C ASP A 33 6.15 -1.17 -25.02
N ARG A 34 6.81 -1.78 -24.04
CA ARG A 34 6.60 -3.14 -23.59
C ARG A 34 6.94 -3.30 -22.12
N VAL A 35 6.37 -4.32 -21.51
CA VAL A 35 6.64 -4.73 -20.13
C VAL A 35 7.11 -6.17 -20.10
N GLU A 36 8.13 -6.45 -19.30
CA GLU A 36 8.55 -7.81 -18.94
C GLU A 36 8.26 -8.05 -17.46
N LEU A 37 7.63 -9.19 -17.15
CA LEU A 37 7.29 -9.60 -15.79
C LEU A 37 8.26 -10.67 -15.32
N PHE A 38 8.67 -10.58 -14.07
CA PHE A 38 9.58 -11.53 -13.42
C PHE A 38 8.96 -12.03 -12.12
N LEU A 39 9.12 -13.32 -11.85
CA LEU A 39 8.81 -13.93 -10.55
C LEU A 39 10.11 -14.54 -9.98
N ASN A 40 10.54 -14.05 -8.83
CA ASN A 40 11.77 -14.49 -8.18
C ASN A 40 13.00 -14.49 -9.12
N GLY A 41 13.09 -13.47 -9.97
CA GLY A 41 14.15 -13.29 -10.96
C GLY A 41 13.98 -14.06 -12.28
N ALA A 42 13.02 -15.01 -12.34
CA ALA A 42 12.74 -15.73 -13.59
C ALA A 42 11.75 -14.93 -14.46
N SER A 43 12.10 -14.73 -15.75
CA SER A 43 11.22 -14.03 -16.69
C SER A 43 9.97 -14.85 -17.01
N LEU A 44 8.82 -14.19 -16.96
CA LEU A 44 7.52 -14.72 -17.36
C LEU A 44 7.14 -14.23 -18.79
N GLY A 45 8.09 -13.62 -19.48
CA GLY A 45 7.94 -13.10 -20.82
C GLY A 45 7.47 -11.65 -20.88
N THR A 46 7.44 -11.15 -22.09
CA THR A 46 7.19 -9.75 -22.43
C THR A 46 5.81 -9.56 -23.03
N ARG A 47 5.18 -8.40 -22.78
CA ARG A 47 3.92 -7.96 -23.42
C ARG A 47 4.11 -6.56 -24.00
N ASP A 48 3.54 -6.31 -25.17
CA ASP A 48 3.46 -4.99 -25.78
C ASP A 48 2.40 -4.14 -25.05
N THR A 49 2.70 -2.87 -24.83
CA THR A 49 1.79 -1.91 -24.13
C THR A 49 1.60 -0.60 -24.90
N ARG A 50 2.05 -0.54 -26.16
CA ARG A 50 1.93 0.65 -27.04
C ARG A 50 0.50 1.01 -27.39
N ASP A 51 -0.42 0.06 -27.33
CA ASP A 51 -1.85 0.27 -27.58
C ASP A 51 -2.59 0.92 -26.40
N GLY A 52 -1.90 1.21 -25.30
CA GLY A 52 -2.46 1.83 -24.08
C GLY A 52 -3.27 0.88 -23.21
N ARG A 53 -3.29 -0.42 -23.51
CA ARG A 53 -3.92 -1.43 -22.67
C ARG A 53 -2.99 -1.86 -21.54
N HIS A 54 -3.58 -2.48 -20.50
CA HIS A 54 -2.78 -3.19 -19.52
C HIS A 54 -2.21 -4.48 -20.11
N ALA A 55 -1.03 -4.88 -19.64
CA ALA A 55 -0.46 -6.18 -19.93
C ALA A 55 -0.97 -7.20 -18.90
N GLU A 56 -1.23 -8.45 -19.33
CA GLU A 56 -1.80 -9.50 -18.48
C GLU A 56 -0.97 -10.78 -18.54
N TRP A 57 -0.78 -11.40 -17.38
CA TRP A 57 -0.17 -12.73 -17.21
C TRP A 57 -1.04 -13.59 -16.30
N GLN A 58 -1.06 -14.90 -16.56
CA GLN A 58 -1.57 -15.91 -15.66
C GLN A 58 -0.39 -16.55 -14.95
N VAL A 59 -0.13 -16.15 -13.71
CA VAL A 59 1.10 -16.48 -12.99
C VAL A 59 0.84 -17.57 -11.95
N PRO A 60 1.53 -18.73 -12.00
CA PRO A 60 1.52 -19.66 -10.87
C PRO A 60 2.05 -18.95 -9.62
N TYR A 61 1.23 -18.93 -8.56
CA TYR A 61 1.62 -18.28 -7.33
C TYR A 61 2.81 -18.99 -6.69
N ALA A 62 3.85 -18.23 -6.41
CA ALA A 62 4.95 -18.60 -5.53
C ALA A 62 5.32 -17.37 -4.67
N PRO A 63 5.57 -17.55 -3.35
CA PRO A 63 5.99 -16.44 -2.51
C PRO A 63 7.33 -15.86 -2.96
N GLY A 64 7.53 -14.57 -2.72
CA GLY A 64 8.75 -13.86 -3.06
C GLY A 64 8.51 -12.54 -3.75
N GLU A 65 9.29 -12.24 -4.78
CA GLU A 65 9.28 -11.00 -5.53
C GLU A 65 8.57 -11.15 -6.88
N LEU A 66 7.58 -10.32 -7.13
CA LEU A 66 6.99 -10.09 -8.45
C LEU A 66 7.45 -8.72 -8.93
N ARG A 67 8.20 -8.65 -10.06
CA ARG A 67 8.77 -7.43 -10.59
C ARG A 67 8.38 -7.22 -12.04
N ALA A 68 7.89 -6.03 -12.38
CA ALA A 68 7.59 -5.61 -13.73
C ALA A 68 8.59 -4.54 -14.17
N VAL A 69 9.19 -4.71 -15.34
CA VAL A 69 10.13 -3.76 -15.95
C VAL A 69 9.54 -3.23 -17.24
N GLY A 70 9.41 -1.91 -17.33
CA GLY A 70 8.97 -1.21 -18.53
C GLY A 70 10.15 -0.79 -19.40
N TYR A 71 10.02 -0.99 -20.71
CA TYR A 71 11.04 -0.65 -21.70
C TYR A 71 10.50 0.37 -22.70
N LYS A 72 11.35 1.30 -23.11
CA LYS A 72 11.19 2.12 -24.32
C LYS A 72 12.32 1.82 -25.28
N GLU A 73 11.95 1.57 -26.55
CA GLU A 73 12.87 0.98 -27.50
C GLU A 73 13.45 -0.32 -26.89
N ASP A 74 14.71 -0.43 -26.59
CA ASP A 74 15.28 -1.61 -25.94
C ASP A 74 15.87 -1.31 -24.54
N ALA A 75 15.70 -0.08 -24.05
CA ALA A 75 16.24 0.32 -22.76
C ALA A 75 15.18 0.18 -21.64
N PRO A 76 15.53 -0.37 -20.46
CA PRO A 76 14.67 -0.33 -19.28
C PRO A 76 14.55 1.12 -18.79
N VAL A 77 13.33 1.59 -18.54
CA VAL A 77 13.05 3.00 -18.19
C VAL A 77 12.29 3.15 -16.88
N CYS A 78 11.63 2.10 -16.40
CA CYS A 78 10.90 2.11 -15.14
C CYS A 78 10.65 0.69 -14.63
N GLU A 79 10.43 0.55 -13.34
CA GLU A 79 10.06 -0.73 -12.71
C GLU A 79 9.05 -0.54 -11.58
N ASP A 80 8.32 -1.60 -11.25
CA ASP A 80 7.49 -1.72 -10.07
C ASP A 80 7.64 -3.12 -9.47
N VAL A 81 7.64 -3.20 -8.14
CA VAL A 81 7.93 -4.44 -7.41
C VAL A 81 6.85 -4.68 -6.36
N ARG A 82 6.43 -5.93 -6.26
CA ARG A 82 5.59 -6.44 -5.17
C ARG A 82 6.31 -7.57 -4.47
N HIS A 83 6.21 -7.60 -3.15
CA HIS A 83 6.75 -8.71 -2.35
C HIS A 83 5.62 -9.41 -1.61
N THR A 84 5.76 -10.72 -1.47
CA THR A 84 4.98 -11.44 -0.46
C THR A 84 5.39 -10.94 0.92
N THR A 85 4.40 -10.62 1.75
CA THR A 85 4.60 -10.13 3.11
C THR A 85 4.45 -11.27 4.13
N GLY A 86 5.05 -11.05 5.30
CA GLY A 86 4.85 -11.89 6.47
C GLY A 86 3.54 -11.56 7.21
N LYS A 87 3.40 -12.11 8.41
CA LYS A 87 2.29 -11.76 9.31
C LYS A 87 2.45 -10.32 9.81
N PRO A 88 1.34 -9.61 10.05
CA PRO A 88 1.39 -8.28 10.66
C PRO A 88 1.94 -8.35 12.08
N VAL A 89 2.87 -7.46 12.44
CA VAL A 89 3.50 -7.41 13.78
C VAL A 89 3.43 -6.05 14.44
N LYS A 90 3.32 -4.98 13.67
CA LYS A 90 3.33 -3.61 14.21
C LYS A 90 2.49 -2.65 13.38
N LEU A 91 2.02 -1.59 14.03
CA LEU A 91 1.46 -0.42 13.38
C LEU A 91 2.56 0.60 13.10
N HIS A 92 2.36 1.44 12.10
CA HIS A 92 3.26 2.53 11.73
C HIS A 92 2.43 3.74 11.28
N LEU A 93 2.77 4.93 11.80
CA LEU A 93 2.14 6.19 11.44
C LEU A 93 3.08 7.02 10.57
N ILE A 94 2.61 7.40 9.38
CA ILE A 94 3.38 8.17 8.40
C ILE A 94 2.64 9.47 8.11
N PRO A 95 3.29 10.65 8.22
CA PRO A 95 2.69 11.89 7.77
C PRO A 95 2.60 11.90 6.24
N VAL A 96 1.48 12.40 5.72
CA VAL A 96 1.27 12.62 4.30
C VAL A 96 1.46 14.10 4.00
N GLU A 97 2.24 14.43 2.98
CA GLU A 97 2.40 15.80 2.52
C GLU A 97 1.07 16.33 1.96
N SER A 98 0.41 17.19 2.71
CA SER A 98 -0.87 17.79 2.33
C SER A 98 -1.10 19.11 3.10
N ASP A 99 -2.03 19.95 2.62
CA ASP A 99 -2.42 21.21 3.27
C ASP A 99 -3.09 21.02 4.63
N MET A 100 -3.56 19.82 4.92
CA MET A 100 -4.13 19.45 6.22
C MET A 100 -3.29 18.34 6.86
N PRO A 101 -3.12 18.34 8.20
CA PRO A 101 -2.44 17.25 8.91
C PRO A 101 -3.14 15.91 8.66
N LEU A 102 -2.59 15.15 7.73
CA LEU A 102 -3.03 13.84 7.32
C LEU A 102 -1.95 12.81 7.62
N PHE A 103 -2.35 11.68 8.17
CA PHE A 103 -1.48 10.55 8.46
C PHE A 103 -2.05 9.27 7.84
N THR A 104 -1.18 8.40 7.38
CA THR A 104 -1.53 7.02 7.07
C THR A 104 -1.05 6.13 8.21
N CYS A 105 -1.94 5.31 8.76
CA CYS A 105 -1.60 4.22 9.65
C CYS A 105 -1.47 2.94 8.82
N GLU A 106 -0.31 2.33 8.83
CA GLU A 106 -0.01 1.09 8.11
C GLU A 106 0.20 -0.06 9.08
N CYS A 107 -0.12 -1.27 8.62
CA CYS A 107 0.19 -2.51 9.33
C CYS A 107 1.39 -3.17 8.67
N LEU A 108 2.49 -3.35 9.42
CA LEU A 108 3.76 -3.83 8.88
C LEU A 108 4.10 -5.24 9.37
N ASP A 109 4.80 -6.01 8.52
CA ASP A 109 5.46 -7.25 8.89
C ASP A 109 6.83 -7.01 9.57
N GLU A 110 7.53 -8.10 9.94
CA GLU A 110 8.87 -8.05 10.55
C GLU A 110 9.91 -7.38 9.64
N ALA A 111 9.75 -7.49 8.30
CA ALA A 111 10.62 -6.86 7.32
C ALA A 111 10.29 -5.38 7.09
N GLY A 112 9.24 -4.84 7.75
CA GLY A 112 8.80 -3.45 7.58
C GLY A 112 7.99 -3.21 6.31
N ARG A 113 7.42 -4.24 5.71
CA ARG A 113 6.54 -4.14 4.54
C ARG A 113 5.10 -4.02 4.98
N THR A 114 4.34 -3.15 4.33
CA THR A 114 2.89 -3.03 4.54
C THR A 114 2.21 -4.34 4.16
N VAL A 115 1.42 -4.90 5.08
CA VAL A 115 0.70 -6.17 4.90
C VAL A 115 -0.69 -5.86 4.34
N PRO A 116 -0.94 -6.03 3.04
CA PRO A 116 -2.14 -5.53 2.37
C PRO A 116 -3.41 -6.30 2.72
N ASP A 117 -3.29 -7.53 3.19
CA ASP A 117 -4.39 -8.39 3.66
C ASP A 117 -4.60 -8.31 5.19
N ALA A 118 -3.83 -7.47 5.90
CA ALA A 118 -4.07 -7.20 7.31
C ALA A 118 -5.31 -6.33 7.50
N ALA A 119 -6.19 -6.76 8.41
CA ALA A 119 -7.42 -6.06 8.73
C ALA A 119 -7.66 -5.98 10.26
N PRO A 120 -6.69 -5.51 11.07
CA PRO A 120 -6.92 -5.33 12.50
C PRO A 120 -7.93 -4.20 12.75
N TYR A 121 -8.61 -4.25 13.90
CA TYR A 121 -9.39 -3.13 14.40
C TYR A 121 -8.45 -2.18 15.14
N VAL A 122 -8.30 -0.95 14.63
CA VAL A 122 -7.35 0.03 15.13
C VAL A 122 -8.06 1.13 15.89
N ARG A 123 -7.56 1.45 17.08
CA ARG A 123 -7.99 2.57 17.92
C ARG A 123 -6.94 3.68 17.89
N PHE A 124 -7.39 4.91 17.68
CA PHE A 124 -6.52 6.07 17.64
C PHE A 124 -6.73 6.96 18.86
N ARG A 125 -5.64 7.47 19.40
CA ARG A 125 -5.64 8.49 20.47
C ARG A 125 -4.73 9.65 20.10
N ALA A 126 -5.03 10.83 20.61
CA ALA A 126 -4.20 12.01 20.45
C ALA A 126 -3.88 12.62 21.81
N GLU A 127 -2.69 13.22 21.93
CA GLU A 127 -2.18 13.85 23.14
C GLU A 127 -1.69 15.27 22.83
N GLY A 128 -1.64 16.13 23.85
CA GLY A 128 -1.17 17.52 23.72
C GLY A 128 -2.11 18.36 22.85
N GLY A 129 -1.52 19.16 21.94
CA GLY A 129 -2.26 20.03 21.02
C GLY A 129 -2.81 19.36 19.78
N VAL A 130 -2.93 18.03 19.74
CA VAL A 130 -3.41 17.24 18.62
C VAL A 130 -4.85 16.76 18.87
N ARG A 131 -5.72 16.87 17.87
CA ARG A 131 -7.09 16.37 17.92
C ARG A 131 -7.40 15.61 16.65
N ILE A 132 -7.87 14.36 16.76
CA ILE A 132 -8.37 13.57 15.64
C ILE A 132 -9.70 14.18 15.16
N LEU A 133 -9.80 14.44 13.87
CA LEU A 133 -10.99 14.97 13.21
C LEU A 133 -11.78 13.88 12.51
N ALA A 134 -11.06 12.97 11.83
CA ALA A 134 -11.68 11.89 11.09
C ALA A 134 -10.70 10.73 10.89
N THR A 135 -11.27 9.54 10.74
CA THR A 135 -10.56 8.35 10.26
C THR A 135 -11.29 7.80 9.04
N GLY A 136 -10.57 7.18 8.12
CA GLY A 136 -11.14 6.61 6.91
C GLY A 136 -10.31 5.42 6.41
N SER A 137 -10.99 4.42 5.85
CA SER A 137 -10.40 3.36 5.06
C SER A 137 -11.08 3.34 3.69
N ASP A 138 -10.45 2.76 2.69
CA ASP A 138 -11.02 2.67 1.33
C ASP A 138 -12.21 1.70 1.25
N ASN A 139 -12.61 1.10 2.36
CA ASN A 139 -13.78 0.23 2.45
C ASN A 139 -15.05 1.05 2.68
N ALA A 140 -16.17 0.58 2.11
CA ALA A 140 -17.51 1.08 2.43
C ALA A 140 -17.89 0.69 3.86
N ASP A 141 -17.52 1.53 4.81
CA ASP A 141 -17.63 1.31 6.24
C ASP A 141 -18.77 2.20 6.79
N PRO A 142 -19.75 1.64 7.49
CA PRO A 142 -20.83 2.41 8.09
C PRO A 142 -20.40 3.25 9.30
N ILE A 143 -19.18 3.07 9.81
CA ILE A 143 -18.67 3.84 10.96
C ILE A 143 -18.47 5.30 10.55
N PRO A 144 -19.06 6.28 11.29
CA PRO A 144 -18.87 7.70 10.98
C PRO A 144 -17.40 8.10 11.01
N PRO A 145 -16.94 8.97 10.08
CA PRO A 145 -15.52 9.39 10.03
C PRO A 145 -14.99 10.01 11.33
N ALA A 146 -15.84 10.65 12.14
CA ALA A 146 -15.43 11.27 13.41
C ALA A 146 -15.10 10.26 14.52
N VAL A 147 -15.40 8.97 14.34
CA VAL A 147 -15.07 7.93 15.32
C VAL A 147 -13.58 7.61 15.21
N PRO A 148 -12.80 7.68 16.32
CA PRO A 148 -11.35 7.50 16.28
C PRO A 148 -10.94 6.02 16.33
N GLU A 149 -11.73 5.15 15.77
CA GLU A 149 -11.44 3.72 15.67
C GLU A 149 -12.08 3.13 14.43
N ARG A 150 -11.42 2.16 13.80
CA ARG A 150 -11.87 1.58 12.54
C ARG A 150 -11.21 0.24 12.23
N GLN A 151 -11.93 -0.58 11.47
CA GLN A 151 -11.36 -1.75 10.81
C GLN A 151 -10.39 -1.28 9.72
N MET A 152 -9.17 -1.78 9.74
CA MET A 152 -8.20 -1.54 8.67
C MET A 152 -8.63 -2.23 7.38
N TYR A 153 -8.35 -1.61 6.25
CA TYR A 153 -8.61 -2.18 4.94
C TYR A 153 -7.33 -2.05 4.09
N MET A 154 -6.97 -3.10 3.39
CA MET A 154 -5.73 -3.19 2.59
C MET A 154 -4.48 -2.75 3.34
N GLY A 155 -4.42 -3.07 4.65
CA GLY A 155 -3.28 -2.75 5.49
C GLY A 155 -3.10 -1.27 5.85
N GLN A 156 -4.12 -0.41 5.59
CA GLN A 156 -4.01 1.05 5.77
C GLN A 156 -5.29 1.69 6.33
N ILE A 157 -5.11 2.79 7.08
CA ILE A 157 -6.18 3.71 7.52
C ILE A 157 -5.64 5.13 7.40
N ALA A 158 -6.43 6.04 6.83
CA ALA A 158 -6.16 7.48 6.85
C ALA A 158 -6.67 8.11 8.16
N VAL A 159 -5.89 9.01 8.75
CA VAL A 159 -6.23 9.75 9.97
C VAL A 159 -6.02 11.23 9.73
N TYR A 160 -7.09 12.01 9.82
CA TYR A 160 -7.05 13.48 9.77
C TYR A 160 -7.00 14.04 11.16
N ALA A 161 -6.06 14.95 11.40
CA ALA A 161 -5.89 15.61 12.68
C ALA A 161 -5.92 17.14 12.55
N ARG A 162 -6.22 17.82 13.66
CA ARG A 162 -5.93 19.25 13.85
C ARG A 162 -4.77 19.35 14.80
N VAL A 163 -3.78 20.18 14.46
CA VAL A 163 -2.61 20.47 15.29
C VAL A 163 -2.68 21.93 15.69
N SER A 164 -2.74 22.21 16.99
CA SER A 164 -2.74 23.56 17.58
C SER A 164 -1.48 23.83 18.42
N ALA A 165 -0.81 22.78 18.85
CA ALA A 165 0.48 22.79 19.55
C ALA A 165 1.13 21.41 19.44
N SER A 166 2.36 21.27 19.93
CA SER A 166 3.06 19.99 19.97
C SER A 166 2.26 18.93 20.73
N GLY A 167 2.38 17.67 20.28
CA GLY A 167 1.65 16.55 20.86
C GLY A 167 1.97 15.25 20.14
N ALA A 168 1.11 14.25 20.27
CA ALA A 168 1.30 12.97 19.60
C ALA A 168 0.01 12.38 19.06
N LEU A 169 0.13 11.58 17.99
CA LEU A 169 -0.87 10.67 17.49
C LEU A 169 -0.45 9.24 17.80
N ILE A 170 -1.36 8.43 18.32
CA ILE A 170 -1.12 7.06 18.76
C ILE A 170 -2.12 6.14 18.08
N ALA A 171 -1.66 5.00 17.56
CA ALA A 171 -2.48 3.93 17.00
C ALA A 171 -2.22 2.63 17.74
N GLU A 172 -3.30 1.93 18.12
CA GLU A 172 -3.25 0.68 18.88
C GLU A 172 -4.18 -0.36 18.25
N ALA A 173 -3.73 -1.61 18.22
CA ALA A 173 -4.54 -2.75 17.82
C ALA A 173 -4.09 -3.99 18.62
N ASP A 174 -5.02 -4.91 18.87
CA ASP A 174 -4.75 -6.09 19.70
C ASP A 174 -3.73 -7.00 18.98
N GLY A 175 -2.70 -7.42 19.71
CA GLY A 175 -1.64 -8.31 19.22
C GLY A 175 -0.58 -7.64 18.33
N LEU A 176 -0.62 -6.35 18.14
CA LEU A 176 0.36 -5.59 17.36
C LEU A 176 1.13 -4.58 18.24
N VAL A 177 2.39 -4.34 17.89
CA VAL A 177 3.14 -3.25 18.50
C VAL A 177 2.50 -1.92 18.09
N PRO A 178 2.12 -1.06 19.05
CA PRO A 178 1.47 0.22 18.76
C PRO A 178 2.41 1.18 18.05
N ALA A 179 1.82 2.13 17.30
CA ALA A 179 2.53 3.24 16.71
C ALA A 179 2.32 4.53 17.51
N ARG A 180 3.39 5.33 17.62
CA ARG A 180 3.35 6.68 18.17
C ARG A 180 4.11 7.62 17.25
N TYR A 181 3.48 8.73 16.87
CA TYR A 181 4.09 9.77 16.06
C TYR A 181 4.09 11.09 16.82
N GLU A 182 5.29 11.63 17.07
CA GLU A 182 5.48 12.92 17.74
C GLU A 182 5.33 14.06 16.73
N ILE A 183 4.42 14.99 17.04
CA ILE A 183 4.12 16.17 16.23
C ILE A 183 4.72 17.40 16.92
N ARG A 184 5.57 18.11 16.22
CA ARG A 184 6.16 19.37 16.66
C ARG A 184 5.44 20.51 15.94
N ALA A 185 4.97 21.49 16.72
CA ALA A 185 4.37 22.72 16.20
C ALA A 185 5.43 23.83 16.08
#